data_ed6f606c5f7a73c9ee38f82a0b623c3a
#
_entry.id   ed6f606c5f7a73c9ee38f82a0b623c3a
#
_cell.length_a   1.000
_cell.length_b   1.000
_cell.length_c   1.000
_cell.angle_alpha   90.00
_cell.angle_beta   90.00
_cell.angle_gamma   90.00
#
_symmetry.space_group_name_H-M   'P 1'
#
loop_
_entity.id
_entity.type
_entity.pdbx_description
1 polymer ?
#
loop_
_entity_poly.entity_id
_entity_poly.type
_entity_poly.pdbx_seq_one_letter_code
_entity_poly.pdbx_strand_id
1 'polypeptide(L)'
;CKLVSHGNVPVTAYEDDSDCKIYLSGVGLLGAKAQMPIPMLLNAVETDNTFLGAVAENYVAQTLRANGIDLRYWKNDNTAELEFVIQDGMSVIPVEVKKGTKVKAISMKTCVEKRMTIGAPGPDVMEKVIAENRKYLEEN
;
A
#
# COMPACT_ATOMS: atom_id res chain seq x y z
N CYS A 1 -1.50 -0.61 -11.25
CA CYS A 1 -1.52 -1.57 -10.15
C CYS A 1 -2.61 -2.58 -10.43
N LYS A 2 -2.26 -3.86 -10.52
CA LYS A 2 -3.18 -4.94 -10.87
C LYS A 2 -3.82 -5.57 -9.63
N LEU A 3 -5.09 -5.94 -9.75
CA LEU A 3 -5.76 -6.74 -8.73
C LEU A 3 -5.15 -8.14 -8.70
N VAL A 4 -5.02 -8.72 -7.50
CA VAL A 4 -4.74 -10.15 -7.32
C VAL A 4 -5.84 -10.80 -6.49
N SER A 5 -6.29 -11.97 -6.94
CA SER A 5 -7.34 -12.72 -6.26
C SER A 5 -6.84 -13.47 -5.03
N HIS A 6 -5.56 -13.87 -5.04
CA HIS A 6 -4.93 -14.65 -3.97
C HIS A 6 -3.49 -14.22 -3.75
N GLY A 7 -3.00 -14.40 -2.52
CA GLY A 7 -1.61 -14.11 -2.14
C GLY A 7 -0.68 -15.32 -2.21
N ASN A 8 -0.84 -16.16 -3.23
CA ASN A 8 0.05 -17.30 -3.44
C ASN A 8 1.16 -16.97 -4.44
N VAL A 9 2.25 -17.70 -4.37
CA VAL A 9 3.40 -17.59 -5.28
C VAL A 9 3.23 -18.57 -6.45
N PRO A 10 3.46 -18.17 -7.70
CA PRO A 10 3.79 -16.80 -8.14
C PRO A 10 2.56 -15.89 -8.16
N VAL A 11 2.68 -14.69 -7.62
CA VAL A 11 1.56 -13.74 -7.52
C VAL A 11 1.01 -13.35 -8.89
N THR A 12 1.84 -13.37 -9.93
CA THR A 12 1.45 -13.11 -11.31
C THR A 12 0.40 -14.09 -11.84
N ALA A 13 0.36 -15.32 -11.35
CA ALA A 13 -0.62 -16.34 -11.76
C ALA A 13 -2.05 -16.02 -11.24
N TYR A 14 -2.17 -15.11 -10.31
CA TYR A 14 -3.42 -14.73 -9.65
C TYR A 14 -3.84 -13.30 -9.98
N GLU A 15 -3.20 -12.67 -10.98
CA GLU A 15 -3.61 -11.36 -11.47
C GLU A 15 -5.01 -11.45 -12.09
N ASP A 16 -5.84 -10.46 -11.80
CA ASP A 16 -7.20 -10.32 -12.29
C ASP A 16 -7.33 -8.97 -12.99
N ASP A 17 -7.62 -8.99 -14.27
CA ASP A 17 -7.74 -7.78 -15.08
C ASP A 17 -9.15 -7.12 -15.01
N SER A 18 -10.04 -7.64 -14.14
CA SER A 18 -11.38 -7.08 -13.93
C SER A 18 -11.36 -5.71 -13.28
N ASP A 19 -10.29 -5.38 -12.56
CA ASP A 19 -10.11 -4.10 -11.89
C ASP A 19 -8.64 -3.69 -11.81
N CYS A 20 -8.40 -2.39 -11.73
CA CYS A 20 -7.05 -1.85 -11.56
C CYS A 20 -7.05 -0.51 -10.84
N LYS A 21 -5.94 -0.22 -10.14
CA LYS A 21 -5.66 1.12 -9.60
C LYS A 21 -4.66 1.84 -10.50
N ILE A 22 -4.88 3.14 -10.69
CA ILE A 22 -4.02 4.00 -11.49
C ILE A 22 -3.29 4.96 -10.57
N TYR A 23 -1.96 4.93 -10.61
CA TYR A 23 -1.09 5.87 -9.89
C TYR A 23 -0.36 6.76 -10.86
N LEU A 24 -0.16 8.02 -10.47
CA LEU A 24 0.65 8.96 -11.25
C LEU A 24 2.13 8.75 -10.91
N SER A 25 2.99 9.07 -11.87
CA SER A 25 4.45 8.91 -11.73
C SER A 25 5.08 9.82 -10.69
N GLY A 26 4.32 10.73 -10.10
CA GLY A 26 4.75 11.60 -9.03
C GLY A 26 3.59 12.25 -8.28
N VAL A 27 3.74 12.42 -6.97
CA VAL A 27 2.75 13.09 -6.12
C VAL A 27 2.51 14.55 -6.50
N GLY A 28 3.52 15.21 -7.07
CA GLY A 28 3.37 16.57 -7.62
C GLY A 28 2.38 16.61 -8.78
N LEU A 29 2.38 15.61 -9.67
CA LEU A 29 1.40 15.48 -10.74
C LEU A 29 0.00 15.21 -10.19
N LEU A 30 -0.10 14.40 -9.15
CA LEU A 30 -1.37 14.13 -8.48
C LEU A 30 -1.95 15.43 -7.88
N GLY A 31 -1.13 16.19 -7.17
CA GLY A 31 -1.51 17.48 -6.61
C GLY A 31 -1.95 18.49 -7.66
N ALA A 32 -1.20 18.60 -8.75
CA ALA A 32 -1.52 19.49 -9.88
C ALA A 32 -2.84 19.09 -10.56
N LYS A 33 -3.03 17.78 -10.82
CA LYS A 33 -4.28 17.26 -11.40
C LYS A 33 -5.48 17.50 -10.50
N ALA A 34 -5.30 17.38 -9.19
CA ALA A 34 -6.34 17.65 -8.20
C ALA A 34 -6.52 19.15 -7.89
N GLN A 35 -5.76 20.03 -8.54
CA GLN A 35 -5.74 21.48 -8.27
C GLN A 35 -5.51 21.80 -6.79
N MET A 36 -4.68 21.00 -6.12
CA MET A 36 -4.45 21.12 -4.69
C MET A 36 -3.62 22.37 -4.38
N PRO A 37 -4.06 23.23 -3.46
CA PRO A 37 -3.26 24.37 -3.03
C PRO A 37 -1.93 23.90 -2.40
N ILE A 38 -0.80 24.47 -2.83
CA ILE A 38 0.53 24.14 -2.34
C ILE A 38 0.62 24.19 -0.80
N PRO A 39 0.01 25.18 -0.09
CA PRO A 39 0.04 25.19 1.37
C PRO A 39 -0.57 23.94 2.03
N MET A 40 -1.51 23.26 1.39
CA MET A 40 -2.09 22.02 1.93
C MET A 40 -1.11 20.82 1.81
N LEU A 41 -0.21 20.86 0.83
CA LEU A 41 0.85 19.83 0.70
C LEU A 41 2.00 20.05 1.70
N LEU A 42 2.33 21.32 1.97
CA LEU A 42 3.46 21.68 2.83
C LEU A 42 3.10 21.72 4.31
N ASN A 43 1.90 22.22 4.61
CA ASN A 43 1.39 22.24 5.97
C ASN A 43 0.52 21.01 6.15
N ALA A 44 1.07 19.96 6.77
CA ALA A 44 0.30 18.81 7.22
C ALA A 44 -0.68 19.23 8.34
N VAL A 45 -1.55 20.21 8.05
CA VAL A 45 -2.65 20.58 8.93
C VAL A 45 -3.48 19.32 9.10
N GLU A 46 -3.80 18.98 10.32
CA GLU A 46 -4.67 17.87 10.75
C GLU A 46 -6.10 18.03 10.19
N THR A 47 -6.22 18.13 8.89
CA THR A 47 -7.50 18.02 8.23
C THR A 47 -7.72 16.52 7.95
N ASP A 48 -8.89 16.06 8.30
CA ASP A 48 -9.41 14.71 7.98
C ASP A 48 -9.60 14.60 6.47
N ASN A 49 -8.49 14.68 5.76
CA ASN A 49 -8.46 14.84 4.31
C ASN A 49 -8.11 13.48 3.68
N THR A 50 -9.12 12.80 3.17
CA THR A 50 -9.00 11.55 2.41
C THR A 50 -8.01 11.68 1.24
N PHE A 51 -7.86 12.87 0.67
CA PHE A 51 -6.92 13.13 -0.41
C PHE A 51 -5.45 12.95 0.03
N LEU A 52 -5.09 13.29 1.26
CA LEU A 52 -3.74 13.05 1.78
C LEU A 52 -3.45 11.54 1.95
N GLY A 53 -4.47 10.74 2.16
CA GLY A 53 -4.35 9.28 2.08
C GLY A 53 -3.96 8.82 0.67
N ALA A 54 -4.65 9.35 -0.35
CA ALA A 54 -4.34 9.06 -1.75
C ALA A 54 -2.93 9.54 -2.16
N VAL A 55 -2.48 10.68 -1.63
CA VAL A 55 -1.11 11.19 -1.85
C VAL A 55 -0.08 10.24 -1.25
N ALA A 56 -0.30 9.77 -0.02
CA ALA A 56 0.59 8.82 0.64
C ALA A 56 0.64 7.49 -0.12
N GLU A 57 -0.50 6.97 -0.54
CA GLU A 57 -0.60 5.75 -1.33
C GLU A 57 0.13 5.89 -2.69
N ASN A 58 -0.07 7.03 -3.39
CA ASN A 58 0.63 7.30 -4.64
C ASN A 58 2.15 7.45 -4.44
N TYR A 59 2.58 8.03 -3.31
CA TYR A 59 4.01 8.13 -2.97
C TYR A 59 4.63 6.75 -2.78
N VAL A 60 3.97 5.84 -2.07
CA VAL A 60 4.44 4.46 -1.92
C VAL A 60 4.47 3.75 -3.27
N ALA A 61 3.43 3.90 -4.10
CA ALA A 61 3.39 3.33 -5.44
C ALA A 61 4.58 3.77 -6.30
N GLN A 62 4.88 5.08 -6.36
CA GLN A 62 6.02 5.57 -7.14
C GLN A 62 7.34 5.05 -6.59
N THR A 63 7.49 4.93 -5.27
CA THR A 63 8.69 4.42 -4.63
C THR A 63 8.91 2.94 -4.96
N LEU A 64 7.86 2.13 -4.87
CA LEU A 64 7.91 0.72 -5.26
C LEU A 64 8.32 0.57 -6.74
N ARG A 65 7.72 1.34 -7.64
CA ARG A 65 8.07 1.31 -9.07
C ARG A 65 9.49 1.77 -9.34
N ALA A 66 9.98 2.80 -8.65
CA ALA A 66 11.36 3.28 -8.77
C ALA A 66 12.38 2.21 -8.35
N ASN A 67 11.99 1.29 -7.46
CA ASN A 67 12.79 0.14 -7.05
C ASN A 67 12.52 -1.13 -7.87
N GLY A 68 11.84 -1.02 -9.02
CA GLY A 68 11.59 -2.13 -9.93
C GLY A 68 10.51 -3.10 -9.47
N ILE A 69 9.73 -2.76 -8.45
CA ILE A 69 8.66 -3.61 -7.91
C ILE A 69 7.37 -3.40 -8.71
N ASP A 70 6.77 -4.48 -9.18
CA ASP A 70 5.49 -4.43 -9.85
C ASP A 70 4.36 -4.18 -8.85
N LEU A 71 3.46 -3.27 -9.22
CA LEU A 71 2.35 -2.87 -8.36
C LEU A 71 1.20 -3.85 -8.49
N ARG A 72 0.84 -4.48 -7.39
CA ARG A 72 -0.34 -5.32 -7.23
C ARG A 72 -1.05 -4.95 -5.94
N TYR A 73 -2.36 -5.11 -5.91
CA TYR A 73 -3.18 -4.88 -4.72
C TYR A 73 -4.17 -6.04 -4.54
N TRP A 74 -4.72 -6.15 -3.36
CA TRP A 74 -5.75 -7.14 -3.06
C TRP A 74 -6.97 -6.46 -2.45
N LYS A 75 -8.16 -6.92 -2.82
CA LYS A 75 -9.39 -6.52 -2.18
C LYS A 75 -10.35 -7.70 -2.04
N ASN A 76 -11.25 -7.61 -1.07
CA ASN A 76 -12.30 -8.58 -0.84
C ASN A 76 -13.65 -7.88 -0.71
N ASP A 77 -14.56 -8.15 -1.65
CA ASP A 77 -16.00 -7.80 -1.63
C ASP A 77 -16.34 -6.50 -0.88
N ASN A 78 -15.59 -5.43 -1.09
CA ASN A 78 -15.75 -4.10 -0.48
C ASN A 78 -15.56 -4.04 1.06
N THR A 79 -15.07 -5.10 1.70
CA THR A 79 -14.91 -5.11 3.17
C THR A 79 -13.47 -4.89 3.63
N ALA A 80 -12.49 -5.24 2.81
CA ALA A 80 -11.07 -5.07 3.12
C ALA A 80 -10.24 -4.90 1.84
N GLU A 81 -9.24 -4.06 1.90
CA GLU A 81 -8.31 -3.79 0.82
C GLU A 81 -6.89 -3.67 1.39
N LEU A 82 -5.92 -4.24 0.67
CA LEU A 82 -4.49 -4.00 0.87
C LEU A 82 -3.99 -3.19 -0.30
N GLU A 83 -3.41 -2.05 -0.02
CA GLU A 83 -2.96 -1.12 -1.03
C GLU A 83 -1.89 -1.72 -1.93
N PHE A 84 -0.99 -2.56 -1.37
CA PHE A 84 -0.02 -3.28 -2.18
C PHE A 84 0.22 -4.71 -1.71
N VAL A 85 0.57 -5.57 -2.68
CA VAL A 85 0.99 -6.95 -2.48
C VAL A 85 2.29 -7.15 -3.25
N ILE A 86 3.36 -7.48 -2.54
CA ILE A 86 4.71 -7.61 -3.09
C ILE A 86 5.14 -9.07 -2.99
N GLN A 87 5.70 -9.61 -4.07
CA GLN A 87 6.38 -10.90 -4.01
C GLN A 87 7.87 -10.67 -3.82
N ASP A 88 8.44 -11.31 -2.81
CA ASP A 88 9.88 -11.40 -2.57
C ASP A 88 10.29 -12.86 -2.46
N GLY A 89 10.85 -13.40 -3.56
CA GLY A 89 11.16 -14.82 -3.68
C GLY A 89 9.92 -15.71 -3.50
N MET A 90 9.92 -16.52 -2.45
CA MET A 90 8.81 -17.41 -2.06
C MET A 90 7.85 -16.76 -1.04
N SER A 91 8.06 -15.51 -0.71
CA SER A 91 7.24 -14.78 0.25
C SER A 91 6.33 -13.78 -0.44
N VAL A 92 5.13 -13.58 0.10
CA VAL A 92 4.22 -12.52 -0.30
C VAL A 92 4.05 -11.55 0.85
N ILE A 93 4.35 -10.28 0.61
CA ILE A 93 4.37 -9.22 1.61
C ILE A 93 3.16 -8.32 1.38
N PRO A 94 2.18 -8.30 2.29
CA PRO A 94 1.08 -7.35 2.26
C PRO A 94 1.55 -5.99 2.77
N VAL A 95 1.17 -4.92 2.09
CA VAL A 95 1.48 -3.54 2.48
C VAL A 95 0.20 -2.76 2.62
N GLU A 96 -0.02 -2.20 3.80
CA GLU A 96 -1.13 -1.31 4.12
C GLU A 96 -0.59 0.10 4.38
N VAL A 97 -1.05 1.08 3.61
CA VAL A 97 -0.64 2.48 3.75
C VAL A 97 -1.62 3.22 4.65
N LYS A 98 -1.16 3.77 5.76
CA LYS A 98 -1.98 4.55 6.68
C LYS A 98 -1.37 5.91 6.94
N LYS A 99 -2.22 6.93 6.93
CA LYS A 99 -1.86 8.27 7.37
C LYS A 99 -1.91 8.34 8.91
N GLY A 100 -0.83 8.82 9.51
CA GLY A 100 -0.77 9.16 10.94
C GLY A 100 -0.26 8.03 11.85
N THR A 101 -0.20 8.32 13.14
CA THR A 101 0.45 7.48 14.16
C THR A 101 -0.42 6.36 14.74
N LYS A 102 -1.74 6.41 14.53
CA LYS A 102 -2.68 5.39 15.03
C LYS A 102 -3.04 4.42 13.92
N VAL A 103 -2.31 3.33 13.81
CA VAL A 103 -2.56 2.29 12.80
C VAL A 103 -3.51 1.23 13.35
N LYS A 104 -4.75 1.19 12.83
CA LYS A 104 -5.64 0.04 12.98
C LYS A 104 -5.58 -0.77 11.69
N ALA A 105 -4.73 -1.78 11.64
CA ALA A 105 -4.54 -2.64 10.47
C ALA A 105 -5.67 -3.69 10.35
N ILE A 106 -6.91 -3.24 10.15
CA ILE A 106 -8.08 -4.13 10.05
C ILE A 106 -8.00 -4.96 8.77
N SER A 107 -7.64 -4.34 7.65
CA SER A 107 -7.50 -5.02 6.36
C SER A 107 -6.41 -6.08 6.39
N MET A 108 -5.29 -5.79 7.05
CA MET A 108 -4.21 -6.75 7.28
C MET A 108 -4.69 -7.96 8.08
N LYS A 109 -5.45 -7.74 9.17
CA LYS A 109 -6.03 -8.83 9.96
C LYS A 109 -7.00 -9.67 9.13
N THR A 110 -7.90 -9.02 8.39
CA THR A 110 -8.87 -9.71 7.52
C THR A 110 -8.17 -10.54 6.44
N CYS A 111 -7.09 -10.02 5.85
CA CYS A 111 -6.27 -10.74 4.88
C CYS A 111 -5.67 -12.02 5.48
N VAL A 112 -5.10 -11.93 6.68
CA VAL A 112 -4.51 -13.07 7.38
C VAL A 112 -5.60 -14.07 7.79
N GLU A 113 -6.72 -13.62 8.34
CA GLU A 113 -7.81 -14.47 8.82
C GLU A 113 -8.54 -15.21 7.69
N LYS A 114 -8.74 -14.59 6.54
CA LYS A 114 -9.39 -15.21 5.37
C LYS A 114 -8.48 -16.13 4.57
N ARG A 115 -7.31 -16.50 5.14
CA ARG A 115 -6.36 -17.39 4.49
C ARG A 115 -6.08 -17.02 3.03
N MET A 116 -5.74 -15.74 2.78
CA MET A 116 -4.66 -15.61 1.84
C MET A 116 -3.56 -16.46 2.48
N THR A 117 -3.30 -17.64 1.95
CA THR A 117 -2.19 -18.46 2.38
C THR A 117 -0.93 -17.76 1.87
N ILE A 118 -0.68 -16.61 2.46
CA ILE A 118 0.61 -15.98 2.48
C ILE A 118 1.41 -16.99 3.26
N GLY A 119 2.40 -17.62 2.64
CA GLY A 119 3.42 -18.31 3.42
C GLY A 119 3.81 -17.30 4.48
N ALA A 120 3.33 -17.50 5.71
CA ALA A 120 3.37 -16.49 6.75
C ALA A 120 4.79 -15.95 6.79
N PRO A 121 5.05 -14.67 6.52
CA PRO A 121 6.34 -14.12 6.85
C PRO A 121 6.48 -14.39 8.34
N GLY A 122 7.60 -14.99 8.71
CA GLY A 122 7.89 -15.21 10.12
C GLY A 122 7.67 -13.90 10.88
N PRO A 123 7.31 -13.94 12.15
CA PRO A 123 7.06 -12.73 12.95
C PRO A 123 8.15 -11.67 12.77
N ASP A 124 9.38 -12.08 12.52
CA ASP A 124 10.55 -11.23 12.29
C ASP A 124 10.46 -10.34 11.04
N VAL A 125 9.74 -10.75 9.99
CA VAL A 125 9.60 -9.96 8.75
C VAL A 125 8.54 -8.88 8.93
N MET A 126 7.45 -9.20 9.63
CA MET A 126 6.42 -8.21 9.98
C MET A 126 6.97 -7.12 10.90
N GLU A 127 7.79 -7.50 11.90
CA GLU A 127 8.46 -6.52 12.76
C GLU A 127 9.45 -5.64 12.00
N LYS A 128 10.22 -6.20 11.06
CA LYS A 128 11.14 -5.41 10.23
C LYS A 128 10.41 -4.40 9.35
N VAL A 129 9.35 -4.81 8.66
CA VAL A 129 8.56 -3.90 7.80
C VAL A 129 7.91 -2.78 8.64
N ILE A 130 7.39 -3.12 9.83
CA ILE A 130 6.82 -2.12 10.76
C ILE A 130 7.92 -1.21 11.31
N ALA A 131 9.09 -1.75 11.68
CA ALA A 131 10.21 -0.99 12.22
C ALA A 131 10.84 -0.05 11.18
N GLU A 132 11.02 -0.51 9.94
CA GLU A 132 11.55 0.31 8.85
C GLU A 132 10.60 1.44 8.47
N ASN A 133 9.29 1.17 8.38
CA ASN A 133 8.30 2.21 8.14
C ASN A 133 8.22 3.21 9.31
N ARG A 134 8.35 2.76 10.56
CA ARG A 134 8.36 3.64 11.73
C ARG A 134 9.60 4.54 11.73
N LYS A 135 10.78 3.98 11.45
CA LYS A 135 12.04 4.72 11.35
C LYS A 135 11.98 5.81 10.28
N TYR A 136 11.39 5.52 9.12
CA TYR A 136 11.24 6.49 8.03
C TYR A 136 10.31 7.66 8.38
N LEU A 137 9.29 7.41 9.22
CA LEU A 137 8.34 8.43 9.69
C LEU A 137 8.89 9.27 10.86
N GLU A 138 9.88 8.77 11.60
CA GLU A 138 10.53 9.49 12.71
C GLU A 138 11.72 10.35 12.23
N GLU A 139 12.30 10.04 11.07
CA GLU A 139 13.48 10.75 10.52
C GLU A 139 13.10 11.88 9.53
N ASN A 140 11.81 12.05 9.17
CA ASN A 140 11.27 13.07 8.26
C ASN A 140 10.01 13.71 8.82
#